data_5deb3617dd44d4c12b72ead382a6e8e1
#
_entry.id   5deb3617dd44d4c12b72ead382a6e8e1
#
_cell.length_a   1.000
_cell.length_b   1.000
_cell.length_c   1.000
_cell.angle_alpha   90.00
_cell.angle_beta   90.00
_cell.angle_gamma   90.00
#
_symmetry.space_group_name_H-M   'P 1'
#
loop_
_entity.id
_entity.type
_entity.pdbx_description
1 polymer ?
#
loop_
_entity_poly.entity_id
_entity_poly.type
_entity_poly.pdbx_seq_one_letter_code
_entity_poly.pdbx_strand_id
1 'polypeptide(L)'
;MGKRTKFPPVFWAANTIEVFERFAYYGIFLTFYAYMEYRGYSRSDLGLVQSIFLFISYFIPVFSGTFADRYGFKKVLIISYLAYIPSILLLMVTKSLTGITFTMLSIGFAAGMFKPLISGTVRLTSDSTNKTLGFGIFYMMVNVGGTLGPIIAGKLRAISWNLAFIMAALCITIMFIITLLFYKEPEREISKTKVRDKIAEIFSTLTDGKFALFLLILGLFFWLPFWSFFNICAAYVNDHFDTVKFYHNIESVFGSGFARILSRNENGIWKVNGESVANTGWIILCFQVLISRIFEKRKAISSFIFGLLVAAAGYALIGYSIHLLPAMVIAGIFVFAVGEMITSPRIQEYITWIAPKEKAGLYMGSNFLATCIGALLSGITYTRLFGVFENNNTPEYIWYILGAHLILGMLVIYIFTRILGEFKEQEI
;
A
#
# COMPACT_ATOMS: atom_id res chain seq x y z
N MET A 1 34.72 -1.42 15.05
CA MET A 1 33.28 -1.74 14.86
C MET A 1 32.65 -1.87 16.24
N GLY A 2 31.86 -0.87 16.70
CA GLY A 2 31.13 -0.95 17.97
C GLY A 2 30.14 -2.12 17.95
N LYS A 3 29.93 -2.78 19.10
CA LYS A 3 28.90 -3.83 19.23
C LYS A 3 27.52 -3.21 18.91
N ARG A 4 26.81 -3.77 17.91
CA ARG A 4 25.43 -3.38 17.62
C ARG A 4 24.55 -3.69 18.84
N THR A 5 23.76 -2.73 19.25
CA THR A 5 22.78 -2.90 20.32
C THR A 5 21.71 -3.90 19.87
N LYS A 6 21.32 -4.82 20.77
CA LYS A 6 20.25 -5.79 20.47
C LYS A 6 18.90 -5.11 20.52
N PHE A 7 17.99 -5.46 19.59
CA PHE A 7 16.61 -4.99 19.63
C PHE A 7 15.87 -5.55 20.84
N PRO A 8 15.11 -4.73 21.58
CA PRO A 8 14.32 -5.18 22.71
C PRO A 8 13.14 -6.08 22.25
N PRO A 9 12.56 -6.90 23.16
CA PRO A 9 11.46 -7.81 22.79
C PRO A 9 10.27 -7.13 22.17
N VAL A 10 9.93 -5.90 22.55
CA VAL A 10 8.82 -5.13 21.97
C VAL A 10 9.04 -4.78 20.50
N PHE A 11 10.28 -4.64 20.03
CA PHE A 11 10.61 -4.49 18.63
C PHE A 11 10.12 -5.68 17.80
N TRP A 12 10.41 -6.91 18.29
CA TRP A 12 10.00 -8.14 17.61
C TRP A 12 8.48 -8.35 17.67
N ALA A 13 7.87 -8.05 18.81
CA ALA A 13 6.41 -8.08 18.94
C ALA A 13 5.75 -7.13 17.93
N ALA A 14 6.24 -5.89 17.80
CA ALA A 14 5.72 -4.90 16.84
C ALA A 14 5.86 -5.39 15.39
N ASN A 15 7.02 -5.92 15.01
CA ASN A 15 7.25 -6.44 13.67
C ASN A 15 6.38 -7.68 13.35
N THR A 16 6.15 -8.56 14.32
CA THR A 16 5.22 -9.70 14.15
C THR A 16 3.78 -9.21 13.95
N ILE A 17 3.34 -8.24 14.74
CA ILE A 17 2.04 -7.59 14.62
C ILE A 17 1.89 -6.98 13.19
N GLU A 18 2.91 -6.31 12.68
CA GLU A 18 2.90 -5.73 11.32
C GLU A 18 2.64 -6.79 10.25
N VAL A 19 3.30 -7.96 10.31
CA VAL A 19 3.06 -9.04 9.34
C VAL A 19 1.59 -9.43 9.28
N PHE A 20 0.96 -9.66 10.43
CA PHE A 20 -0.44 -10.08 10.49
C PHE A 20 -1.40 -8.99 10.03
N GLU A 21 -1.11 -7.72 10.35
CA GLU A 21 -1.96 -6.62 9.88
C GLU A 21 -1.86 -6.48 8.36
N ARG A 22 -0.64 -6.46 7.81
CA ARG A 22 -0.46 -6.38 6.35
C ARG A 22 -1.11 -7.56 5.65
N PHE A 23 -1.03 -8.74 6.24
CA PHE A 23 -1.72 -9.93 5.73
C PHE A 23 -3.24 -9.71 5.66
N ALA A 24 -3.87 -9.27 6.75
CA ALA A 24 -5.31 -9.02 6.79
C ALA A 24 -5.72 -7.87 5.86
N TYR A 25 -5.01 -6.74 5.92
CA TYR A 25 -5.29 -5.55 5.14
C TYR A 25 -5.24 -5.81 3.63
N TYR A 26 -4.10 -6.30 3.14
CA TYR A 26 -3.94 -6.57 1.71
C TYR A 26 -4.72 -7.78 1.24
N GLY A 27 -4.94 -8.78 2.11
CA GLY A 27 -5.82 -9.91 1.83
C GLY A 27 -7.24 -9.46 1.52
N ILE A 28 -7.81 -8.54 2.31
CA ILE A 28 -9.12 -7.95 2.04
C ILE A 28 -9.07 -7.02 0.84
N PHE A 29 -8.13 -6.07 0.82
CA PHE A 29 -8.09 -5.00 -0.17
C PHE A 29 -7.96 -5.51 -1.61
N LEU A 30 -7.02 -6.43 -1.87
CA LEU A 30 -6.78 -6.95 -3.22
C LEU A 30 -7.84 -7.98 -3.68
N THR A 31 -8.58 -8.61 -2.76
CA THR A 31 -9.70 -9.48 -3.12
C THR A 31 -11.03 -8.74 -3.19
N PHE A 32 -11.08 -7.48 -2.75
CA PHE A 32 -12.33 -6.73 -2.57
C PHE A 32 -13.09 -6.50 -3.88
N TYR A 33 -12.39 -6.31 -5.01
CA TYR A 33 -13.05 -6.19 -6.31
C TYR A 33 -13.88 -7.42 -6.64
N ALA A 34 -13.33 -8.63 -6.43
CA ALA A 34 -14.04 -9.88 -6.68
C ALA A 34 -15.19 -10.12 -5.68
N TYR A 35 -15.09 -9.58 -4.46
CA TYR A 35 -16.20 -9.60 -3.53
C TYR A 35 -17.36 -8.70 -3.98
N MET A 36 -17.08 -7.49 -4.46
CA MET A 36 -18.10 -6.59 -5.00
C MET A 36 -18.79 -7.18 -6.22
N GLU A 37 -18.02 -7.80 -7.12
CA GLU A 37 -18.55 -8.52 -8.28
C GLU A 37 -19.43 -9.71 -7.86
N TYR A 38 -18.95 -10.54 -6.92
CA TYR A 38 -19.77 -11.63 -6.33
C TYR A 38 -21.08 -11.14 -5.73
N ARG A 39 -21.12 -9.90 -5.22
CA ARG A 39 -22.33 -9.25 -4.70
C ARG A 39 -23.19 -8.60 -5.79
N GLY A 40 -22.76 -8.59 -7.04
CA GLY A 40 -23.47 -8.02 -8.18
C GLY A 40 -23.37 -6.50 -8.31
N TYR A 41 -22.35 -5.89 -7.70
CA TYR A 41 -22.11 -4.45 -7.78
C TYR A 41 -21.25 -4.07 -8.99
N SER A 42 -21.49 -2.86 -9.50
CA SER A 42 -20.77 -2.31 -10.66
C SER A 42 -19.34 -1.87 -10.33
N ARG A 43 -18.53 -1.67 -11.37
CA ARG A 43 -17.18 -1.06 -11.22
C ARG A 43 -17.25 0.37 -10.64
N SER A 44 -18.34 1.09 -10.92
CA SER A 44 -18.58 2.41 -10.33
C SER A 44 -18.78 2.36 -8.82
N ASP A 45 -19.56 1.38 -8.34
CA ASP A 45 -19.79 1.15 -6.91
C ASP A 45 -18.49 0.71 -6.23
N LEU A 46 -17.75 -0.22 -6.86
CA LEU A 46 -16.43 -0.64 -6.40
C LEU A 46 -15.47 0.55 -6.24
N GLY A 47 -15.38 1.40 -7.28
CA GLY A 47 -14.51 2.57 -7.27
C GLY A 47 -14.85 3.55 -6.13
N LEU A 48 -16.15 3.75 -5.86
CA LEU A 48 -16.59 4.59 -4.75
C LEU A 48 -16.15 4.02 -3.40
N VAL A 49 -16.39 2.73 -3.16
CA VAL A 49 -16.05 2.08 -1.88
C VAL A 49 -14.54 2.04 -1.68
N GLN A 50 -13.76 1.71 -2.72
CA GLN A 50 -12.29 1.75 -2.67
C GLN A 50 -11.76 3.15 -2.35
N SER A 51 -12.33 4.18 -2.98
CA SER A 51 -11.94 5.58 -2.72
C SER A 51 -12.14 5.97 -1.26
N ILE A 52 -13.31 5.67 -0.69
CA ILE A 52 -13.64 5.99 0.70
C ILE A 52 -12.73 5.20 1.66
N PHE A 53 -12.56 3.91 1.41
CA PHE A 53 -11.69 3.05 2.22
C PHE A 53 -10.25 3.54 2.24
N LEU A 54 -9.66 3.80 1.08
CA LEU A 54 -8.28 4.26 0.96
C LEU A 54 -8.11 5.67 1.56
N PHE A 55 -9.06 6.57 1.29
CA PHE A 55 -9.05 7.90 1.88
C PHE A 55 -8.96 7.82 3.41
N ILE A 56 -9.85 7.10 4.06
CA ILE A 56 -9.84 6.95 5.53
C ILE A 56 -8.57 6.25 6.00
N SER A 57 -8.11 5.20 5.30
CA SER A 57 -6.89 4.45 5.64
C SER A 57 -5.62 5.31 5.64
N TYR A 58 -5.60 6.41 4.87
CA TYR A 58 -4.45 7.33 4.79
C TYR A 58 -4.69 8.69 5.45
N PHE A 59 -5.94 9.06 5.70
CA PHE A 59 -6.28 10.27 6.43
C PHE A 59 -6.13 10.11 7.95
N ILE A 60 -6.59 8.99 8.50
CA ILE A 60 -6.51 8.72 9.94
C ILE A 60 -5.07 8.69 10.48
N PRO A 61 -4.05 8.14 9.77
CA PRO A 61 -2.66 8.18 10.22
C PRO A 61 -2.12 9.58 10.53
N VAL A 62 -2.62 10.62 9.86
CA VAL A 62 -2.23 12.02 10.11
C VAL A 62 -2.49 12.39 11.58
N PHE A 63 -3.50 11.81 12.19
CA PHE A 63 -3.94 12.13 13.55
C PHE A 63 -3.56 11.05 14.57
N SER A 64 -3.58 9.78 14.18
CA SER A 64 -3.48 8.65 15.12
C SER A 64 -2.12 8.60 15.84
N GLY A 65 -1.04 9.04 15.19
CA GLY A 65 0.26 9.22 15.84
C GLY A 65 0.20 10.21 17.00
N THR A 66 -0.52 11.33 16.83
CA THR A 66 -0.71 12.33 17.86
C THR A 66 -1.53 11.80 19.04
N PHE A 67 -2.57 11.00 18.78
CA PHE A 67 -3.32 10.30 19.82
C PHE A 67 -2.44 9.32 20.58
N ALA A 68 -1.63 8.55 19.87
CA ALA A 68 -0.72 7.59 20.47
C ALA A 68 0.35 8.26 21.34
N ASP A 69 0.87 9.40 20.92
CA ASP A 69 1.82 10.20 21.71
C ASP A 69 1.24 10.65 23.05
N ARG A 70 -0.06 10.91 23.13
CA ARG A 70 -0.73 11.37 24.33
C ARG A 70 -1.24 10.21 25.20
N TYR A 71 -1.89 9.22 24.61
CA TYR A 71 -2.62 8.18 25.35
C TYR A 71 -1.87 6.86 25.50
N GLY A 72 -0.79 6.66 24.74
CA GLY A 72 -0.01 5.44 24.69
C GLY A 72 -0.26 4.60 23.46
N PHE A 73 0.81 4.03 22.90
CA PHE A 73 0.74 3.21 21.68
C PHE A 73 -0.08 1.95 21.91
N LYS A 74 0.15 1.24 23.04
CA LYS A 74 -0.59 0.00 23.38
C LYS A 74 -2.10 0.25 23.45
N LYS A 75 -2.55 1.34 24.06
CA LYS A 75 -3.98 1.66 24.18
C LYS A 75 -4.61 1.93 22.82
N VAL A 76 -3.94 2.71 21.96
CA VAL A 76 -4.44 3.05 20.62
C VAL A 76 -4.46 1.80 19.72
N LEU A 77 -3.45 0.91 19.81
CA LEU A 77 -3.46 -0.39 19.15
C LEU A 77 -4.68 -1.23 19.55
N ILE A 78 -4.96 -1.34 20.86
CA ILE A 78 -6.13 -2.09 21.37
C ILE A 78 -7.44 -1.52 20.81
N ILE A 79 -7.61 -0.18 20.81
CA ILE A 79 -8.79 0.48 20.24
C ILE A 79 -8.92 0.15 18.74
N SER A 80 -7.80 0.19 17.99
CA SER A 80 -7.77 -0.19 16.58
C SER A 80 -8.29 -1.62 16.38
N TYR A 81 -7.83 -2.60 17.16
CA TYR A 81 -8.24 -4.01 17.00
C TYR A 81 -9.71 -4.24 17.38
N LEU A 82 -10.20 -3.56 18.43
CA LEU A 82 -11.61 -3.61 18.84
C LEU A 82 -12.55 -3.04 17.76
N ALA A 83 -12.08 -2.12 16.95
CA ALA A 83 -12.80 -1.64 15.77
C ALA A 83 -12.61 -2.58 14.57
N TYR A 84 -11.41 -3.12 14.36
CA TYR A 84 -11.04 -3.88 13.16
C TYR A 84 -11.74 -5.24 13.09
N ILE A 85 -11.71 -6.03 14.18
CA ILE A 85 -12.27 -7.39 14.22
C ILE A 85 -13.78 -7.40 13.88
N PRO A 86 -14.64 -6.61 14.57
CA PRO A 86 -16.06 -6.59 14.23
C PRO A 86 -16.32 -6.10 12.80
N SER A 87 -15.53 -5.11 12.33
CA SER A 87 -15.70 -4.59 10.97
C SER A 87 -15.41 -5.65 9.91
N ILE A 88 -14.37 -6.48 10.08
CA ILE A 88 -14.10 -7.58 9.16
C ILE A 88 -15.23 -8.62 9.19
N LEU A 89 -15.72 -8.98 10.38
CA LEU A 89 -16.79 -9.96 10.53
C LEU A 89 -18.12 -9.45 9.96
N LEU A 90 -18.37 -8.14 9.98
CA LEU A 90 -19.54 -7.52 9.37
C LEU A 90 -19.60 -7.74 7.84
N LEU A 91 -18.45 -7.88 7.15
CA LEU A 91 -18.45 -8.21 5.71
C LEU A 91 -19.15 -9.54 5.41
N MET A 92 -19.17 -10.49 6.35
CA MET A 92 -19.81 -11.81 6.17
C MET A 92 -21.33 -11.69 6.06
N VAL A 93 -21.92 -10.74 6.77
CA VAL A 93 -23.38 -10.59 6.89
C VAL A 93 -23.93 -9.42 6.09
N THR A 94 -23.09 -8.42 5.80
CA THR A 94 -23.49 -7.20 5.10
C THR A 94 -23.67 -7.47 3.61
N LYS A 95 -24.86 -7.09 3.07
CA LYS A 95 -25.21 -7.33 1.66
C LYS A 95 -25.43 -6.04 0.87
N SER A 96 -25.91 -4.96 1.53
CA SER A 96 -26.21 -3.69 0.86
C SER A 96 -24.96 -2.89 0.58
N LEU A 97 -24.95 -2.11 -0.51
CA LEU A 97 -23.84 -1.22 -0.87
C LEU A 97 -23.48 -0.27 0.27
N THR A 98 -24.48 0.38 0.87
CA THR A 98 -24.28 1.30 2.01
C THR A 98 -23.65 0.58 3.20
N GLY A 99 -24.13 -0.63 3.52
CA GLY A 99 -23.55 -1.42 4.61
C GLY A 99 -22.10 -1.84 4.33
N ILE A 100 -21.79 -2.31 3.11
CA ILE A 100 -20.42 -2.65 2.70
C ILE A 100 -19.53 -1.41 2.77
N THR A 101 -20.01 -0.26 2.28
CA THR A 101 -19.27 1.02 2.34
C THR A 101 -18.95 1.40 3.78
N PHE A 102 -19.94 1.35 4.67
CA PHE A 102 -19.73 1.65 6.09
C PHE A 102 -18.75 0.67 6.76
N THR A 103 -18.85 -0.60 6.43
CA THR A 103 -17.95 -1.64 6.93
C THR A 103 -16.51 -1.40 6.46
N MET A 104 -16.32 -1.11 5.17
CA MET A 104 -14.99 -0.79 4.62
C MET A 104 -14.43 0.52 5.19
N LEU A 105 -15.27 1.53 5.42
CA LEU A 105 -14.88 2.76 6.12
C LEU A 105 -14.38 2.45 7.55
N SER A 106 -15.06 1.58 8.28
CA SER A 106 -14.66 1.16 9.63
C SER A 106 -13.34 0.38 9.63
N ILE A 107 -13.14 -0.50 8.64
CA ILE A 107 -11.87 -1.21 8.42
C ILE A 107 -10.75 -0.20 8.11
N GLY A 108 -11.01 0.76 7.21
CA GLY A 108 -10.06 1.81 6.86
C GLY A 108 -9.67 2.68 8.05
N PHE A 109 -10.64 3.03 8.92
CA PHE A 109 -10.40 3.75 10.16
C PHE A 109 -9.48 2.96 11.11
N ALA A 110 -9.78 1.69 11.36
CA ALA A 110 -9.01 0.83 12.23
C ALA A 110 -7.56 0.66 11.72
N ALA A 111 -7.40 0.36 10.41
CA ALA A 111 -6.09 0.26 9.77
C ALA A 111 -5.31 1.58 9.82
N GLY A 112 -6.00 2.71 9.62
CA GLY A 112 -5.39 4.04 9.72
C GLY A 112 -4.89 4.36 11.13
N MET A 113 -5.62 3.95 12.16
CA MET A 113 -5.15 4.09 13.55
C MET A 113 -3.89 3.28 13.84
N PHE A 114 -3.76 2.11 13.24
CA PHE A 114 -2.65 1.19 13.44
C PHE A 114 -1.32 1.67 12.81
N LYS A 115 -1.37 2.12 11.57
CA LYS A 115 -0.19 2.33 10.70
C LYS A 115 0.99 3.09 11.34
N PRO A 116 0.84 4.28 11.95
CA PRO A 116 1.98 5.03 12.47
C PRO A 116 2.53 4.47 13.78
N LEU A 117 1.79 3.59 14.49
CA LEU A 117 2.18 3.14 15.81
C LEU A 117 3.32 2.12 15.76
N ILE A 118 3.29 1.24 14.77
CA ILE A 118 4.33 0.22 14.62
C ILE A 118 5.62 0.83 14.12
N SER A 119 5.57 1.67 13.09
CA SER A 119 6.77 2.40 12.64
C SER A 119 7.34 3.32 13.74
N GLY A 120 6.47 3.94 14.53
CA GLY A 120 6.85 4.69 15.73
C GLY A 120 7.54 3.82 16.79
N THR A 121 7.03 2.60 17.03
CA THR A 121 7.65 1.63 17.94
C THR A 121 9.04 1.22 17.43
N VAL A 122 9.17 0.93 16.13
CA VAL A 122 10.46 0.60 15.51
C VAL A 122 11.46 1.75 15.71
N ARG A 123 11.03 2.99 15.51
CA ARG A 123 11.86 4.18 15.75
C ARG A 123 12.32 4.28 17.21
N LEU A 124 11.41 4.15 18.17
CA LEU A 124 11.69 4.27 19.60
C LEU A 124 12.56 3.14 20.15
N THR A 125 12.60 2.01 19.47
CA THR A 125 13.36 0.81 19.87
C THR A 125 14.65 0.63 19.06
N SER A 126 14.98 1.58 18.22
CA SER A 126 16.21 1.63 17.41
C SER A 126 17.07 2.81 17.81
N ASP A 127 18.39 2.64 17.75
CA ASP A 127 19.40 3.67 18.02
C ASP A 127 20.29 3.93 16.79
N SER A 128 21.27 4.82 16.92
CA SER A 128 22.20 5.19 15.85
C SER A 128 22.97 4.01 15.27
N THR A 129 23.14 2.91 16.01
CA THR A 129 23.95 1.74 15.61
C THR A 129 23.14 0.71 14.82
N ASN A 130 21.80 0.67 15.00
CA ASN A 130 20.95 -0.37 14.45
C ASN A 130 19.70 0.14 13.69
N LYS A 131 19.46 1.46 13.63
CA LYS A 131 18.26 2.07 13.02
C LYS A 131 18.00 1.60 11.57
N THR A 132 19.05 1.57 10.74
CA THR A 132 18.93 1.13 9.33
C THR A 132 18.49 -0.32 9.23
N LEU A 133 19.06 -1.19 10.07
CA LEU A 133 18.64 -2.60 10.15
C LEU A 133 17.21 -2.73 10.68
N GLY A 134 16.83 -1.95 11.70
CA GLY A 134 15.51 -1.97 12.30
C GLY A 134 14.41 -1.61 11.29
N PHE A 135 14.59 -0.52 10.54
CA PHE A 135 13.64 -0.15 9.48
C PHE A 135 13.68 -1.11 8.30
N GLY A 136 14.83 -1.70 7.98
CA GLY A 136 14.94 -2.74 6.95
C GLY A 136 14.14 -4.00 7.33
N ILE A 137 14.20 -4.45 8.58
CA ILE A 137 13.39 -5.57 9.09
C ILE A 137 11.90 -5.20 9.02
N PHE A 138 11.53 -4.01 9.50
CA PHE A 138 10.14 -3.54 9.44
C PHE A 138 9.59 -3.55 8.01
N TYR A 139 10.34 -2.99 7.06
CA TYR A 139 9.91 -2.98 5.66
C TYR A 139 9.79 -4.39 5.07
N MET A 140 10.69 -5.29 5.43
CA MET A 140 10.58 -6.71 5.05
C MET A 140 9.31 -7.34 5.62
N MET A 141 8.96 -7.09 6.88
CA MET A 141 7.75 -7.65 7.51
C MET A 141 6.47 -7.11 6.87
N VAL A 142 6.43 -5.82 6.50
CA VAL A 142 5.34 -5.24 5.70
C VAL A 142 5.13 -6.03 4.40
N ASN A 143 6.20 -6.31 3.68
CA ASN A 143 6.13 -7.01 2.38
C ASN A 143 5.82 -8.51 2.54
N VAL A 144 6.29 -9.17 3.60
CA VAL A 144 5.92 -10.56 3.90
C VAL A 144 4.41 -10.69 4.11
N GLY A 145 3.84 -9.86 4.97
CA GLY A 145 2.39 -9.86 5.21
C GLY A 145 1.60 -9.48 3.95
N GLY A 146 2.03 -8.40 3.28
CA GLY A 146 1.43 -7.92 2.04
C GLY A 146 1.49 -8.92 0.88
N THR A 147 2.48 -9.81 0.86
CA THR A 147 2.59 -10.87 -0.15
C THR A 147 1.70 -12.07 0.19
N LEU A 148 1.78 -12.57 1.42
CA LEU A 148 1.07 -13.79 1.82
C LEU A 148 -0.44 -13.58 1.93
N GLY A 149 -0.87 -12.40 2.36
CA GLY A 149 -2.28 -12.08 2.55
C GLY A 149 -3.14 -12.31 1.31
N PRO A 150 -2.89 -11.63 0.19
CA PRO A 150 -3.66 -11.79 -1.04
C PRO A 150 -3.58 -13.20 -1.63
N ILE A 151 -2.42 -13.86 -1.55
CA ILE A 151 -2.25 -15.23 -2.04
C ILE A 151 -3.17 -16.19 -1.28
N ILE A 152 -3.20 -16.11 0.04
CA ILE A 152 -4.02 -16.99 0.89
C ILE A 152 -5.49 -16.59 0.83
N ALA A 153 -5.81 -15.30 0.89
CA ALA A 153 -7.18 -14.80 0.77
C ALA A 153 -7.80 -15.19 -0.58
N GLY A 154 -7.05 -15.09 -1.67
CA GLY A 154 -7.50 -15.49 -3.00
C GLY A 154 -7.81 -16.98 -3.11
N LYS A 155 -7.05 -17.85 -2.40
CA LYS A 155 -7.35 -19.30 -2.32
C LYS A 155 -8.57 -19.59 -1.44
N LEU A 156 -8.68 -18.92 -0.31
CA LEU A 156 -9.79 -19.12 0.63
C LEU A 156 -11.13 -18.65 0.05
N ARG A 157 -11.17 -17.52 -0.68
CA ARG A 157 -12.39 -17.03 -1.32
C ARG A 157 -12.92 -17.98 -2.39
N ALA A 158 -12.05 -18.76 -3.03
CA ALA A 158 -12.47 -19.79 -3.99
C ALA A 158 -13.27 -20.93 -3.33
N ILE A 159 -13.05 -21.15 -2.02
CA ILE A 159 -13.84 -22.11 -1.22
C ILE A 159 -15.07 -21.39 -0.65
N SER A 160 -14.87 -20.28 0.04
CA SER A 160 -15.93 -19.44 0.64
C SER A 160 -15.37 -18.06 1.00
N TRP A 161 -16.14 -17.00 0.73
CA TRP A 161 -15.84 -15.63 1.18
C TRP A 161 -15.71 -15.54 2.70
N ASN A 162 -16.55 -16.28 3.43
CA ASN A 162 -16.50 -16.28 4.88
C ASN A 162 -15.15 -16.78 5.41
N LEU A 163 -14.52 -17.77 4.75
CA LEU A 163 -13.19 -18.25 5.15
C LEU A 163 -12.11 -17.18 4.98
N ALA A 164 -12.17 -16.40 3.90
CA ALA A 164 -11.23 -15.29 3.70
C ALA A 164 -11.37 -14.22 4.80
N PHE A 165 -12.60 -13.84 5.16
CA PHE A 165 -12.86 -12.87 6.22
C PHE A 165 -12.53 -13.39 7.61
N ILE A 166 -12.85 -14.66 7.93
CA ILE A 166 -12.47 -15.31 9.19
C ILE A 166 -10.95 -15.34 9.34
N MET A 167 -10.22 -15.69 8.27
CA MET A 167 -8.75 -15.68 8.32
C MET A 167 -8.18 -14.29 8.61
N ALA A 168 -8.71 -13.25 7.95
CA ALA A 168 -8.31 -11.87 8.23
C ALA A 168 -8.64 -11.48 9.69
N ALA A 169 -9.84 -11.80 10.19
CA ALA A 169 -10.22 -11.53 11.57
C ALA A 169 -9.35 -12.30 12.59
N LEU A 170 -8.99 -13.54 12.29
CA LEU A 170 -8.05 -14.33 13.10
C LEU A 170 -6.67 -13.68 13.18
N CYS A 171 -6.15 -13.15 12.07
CA CYS A 171 -4.88 -12.41 12.07
C CYS A 171 -4.95 -11.21 13.02
N ILE A 172 -6.02 -10.41 12.97
CA ILE A 172 -6.18 -9.26 13.89
C ILE A 172 -6.37 -9.74 15.34
N THR A 173 -7.03 -10.88 15.56
CA THR A 173 -7.18 -11.46 16.89
C THR A 173 -5.82 -11.92 17.44
N ILE A 174 -4.97 -12.54 16.62
CA ILE A 174 -3.60 -12.90 17.00
C ILE A 174 -2.81 -11.65 17.37
N MET A 175 -2.91 -10.58 16.59
CA MET A 175 -2.28 -9.29 16.91
C MET A 175 -2.74 -8.74 18.26
N PHE A 176 -4.04 -8.84 18.56
CA PHE A 176 -4.61 -8.41 19.82
C PHE A 176 -4.00 -9.19 20.99
N ILE A 177 -3.92 -10.52 20.87
CA ILE A 177 -3.31 -11.38 21.88
C ILE A 177 -1.81 -11.04 22.04
N ILE A 178 -1.05 -10.92 20.95
CA ILE A 178 0.37 -10.55 21.00
C ILE A 178 0.54 -9.20 21.69
N THR A 179 -0.33 -8.24 21.39
CA THR A 179 -0.28 -6.89 21.98
C THR A 179 -0.56 -6.94 23.49
N LEU A 180 -1.52 -7.73 23.93
CA LEU A 180 -1.83 -7.86 25.36
C LEU A 180 -0.67 -8.50 26.12
N LEU A 181 -0.10 -9.58 25.59
CA LEU A 181 0.88 -10.42 26.29
C LEU A 181 2.32 -9.93 26.16
N PHE A 182 2.73 -9.48 24.98
CA PHE A 182 4.13 -9.23 24.65
C PHE A 182 4.47 -7.78 24.31
N TYR A 183 3.48 -6.94 23.96
CA TYR A 183 3.75 -5.55 23.65
C TYR A 183 3.84 -4.73 24.94
N LYS A 184 5.06 -4.35 25.30
CA LYS A 184 5.32 -3.38 26.37
C LYS A 184 5.43 -2.00 25.75
N GLU A 185 4.81 -1.00 26.40
CA GLU A 185 4.91 0.40 25.95
C GLU A 185 6.38 0.80 25.85
N PRO A 186 6.88 1.30 24.72
CA PRO A 186 8.26 1.81 24.61
C PRO A 186 8.46 3.02 25.54
N GLU A 187 9.65 3.16 26.09
CA GLU A 187 10.01 4.37 26.84
C GLU A 187 9.96 5.59 25.90
N ARG A 188 9.22 6.60 26.30
CA ARG A 188 9.05 7.85 25.54
C ARG A 188 8.57 8.97 26.45
N GLU A 189 8.86 10.19 26.05
CA GLU A 189 8.24 11.36 26.67
C GLU A 189 6.76 11.46 26.27
N ILE A 190 5.90 11.58 27.27
CA ILE A 190 4.47 11.78 27.02
C ILE A 190 4.27 13.23 26.57
N SER A 191 3.76 13.41 25.38
CA SER A 191 3.47 14.75 24.85
C SER A 191 2.44 15.48 25.71
N LYS A 192 2.80 16.63 26.25
CA LYS A 192 1.90 17.54 26.97
C LYS A 192 1.09 18.43 26.03
N THR A 193 1.48 18.51 24.74
CA THR A 193 0.81 19.33 23.72
C THR A 193 -0.60 18.80 23.47
N LYS A 194 -1.58 19.70 23.33
CA LYS A 194 -2.94 19.31 22.99
C LYS A 194 -2.96 18.70 21.58
N VAL A 195 -3.78 17.66 21.38
CA VAL A 195 -3.95 17.00 20.07
C VAL A 195 -4.30 18.01 18.97
N ARG A 196 -5.21 18.97 19.29
CA ARG A 196 -5.62 20.05 18.38
C ARG A 196 -4.43 20.88 17.88
N ASP A 197 -3.51 21.22 18.78
CA ASP A 197 -2.37 22.08 18.44
C ASP A 197 -1.38 21.36 17.53
N LYS A 198 -1.12 20.07 17.80
CA LYS A 198 -0.30 19.22 16.91
C LYS A 198 -0.92 19.02 15.53
N ILE A 199 -2.24 18.85 15.47
CA ILE A 199 -2.97 18.78 14.20
C ILE A 199 -2.84 20.10 13.44
N ALA A 200 -3.06 21.23 14.12
CA ALA A 200 -2.88 22.54 13.52
C ALA A 200 -1.45 22.75 13.01
N GLU A 201 -0.45 22.23 13.71
CA GLU A 201 0.95 22.27 13.29
C GLU A 201 1.22 21.47 12.01
N ILE A 202 0.61 20.28 11.84
CA ILE A 202 0.69 19.51 10.59
C ILE A 202 0.13 20.32 9.43
N PHE A 203 -1.05 20.92 9.59
CA PHE A 203 -1.65 21.75 8.55
C PHE A 203 -0.90 23.06 8.32
N SER A 204 -0.16 23.56 9.31
CA SER A 204 0.68 24.75 9.14
C SER A 204 1.84 24.51 8.15
N THR A 205 2.29 23.28 7.94
CA THR A 205 3.30 22.97 6.90
C THR A 205 2.78 23.30 5.51
N LEU A 206 1.46 23.29 5.31
CA LEU A 206 0.81 23.60 4.03
C LEU A 206 0.74 25.11 3.77
N THR A 207 1.10 25.97 4.72
CA THR A 207 1.24 27.41 4.49
C THR A 207 2.46 27.75 3.59
N ASP A 208 3.45 26.86 3.54
CA ASP A 208 4.47 26.91 2.49
C ASP A 208 3.86 26.48 1.16
N GLY A 209 3.51 27.44 0.33
CA GLY A 209 2.84 27.23 -0.95
C GLY A 209 3.63 26.34 -1.90
N LYS A 210 4.99 26.39 -1.87
CA LYS A 210 5.84 25.53 -2.68
C LYS A 210 5.72 24.07 -2.22
N PHE A 211 5.76 23.81 -0.91
CA PHE A 211 5.63 22.48 -0.36
C PHE A 211 4.22 21.92 -0.56
N ALA A 212 3.18 22.74 -0.33
CA ALA A 212 1.79 22.34 -0.57
C ALA A 212 1.54 21.95 -2.03
N LEU A 213 2.08 22.75 -2.98
CA LEU A 213 1.99 22.45 -4.42
C LEU A 213 2.74 21.15 -4.75
N PHE A 214 3.91 20.91 -4.16
CA PHE A 214 4.66 19.67 -4.34
C PHE A 214 3.86 18.45 -3.85
N LEU A 215 3.24 18.52 -2.67
CA LEU A 215 2.37 17.45 -2.16
C LEU A 215 1.16 17.22 -3.06
N LEU A 216 0.55 18.27 -3.59
CA LEU A 216 -0.56 18.16 -4.54
C LEU A 216 -0.13 17.45 -5.83
N ILE A 217 1.04 17.83 -6.38
CA ILE A 217 1.63 17.17 -7.55
C ILE A 217 1.88 15.68 -7.26
N LEU A 218 2.45 15.34 -6.12
CA LEU A 218 2.64 13.94 -5.71
C LEU A 218 1.32 13.19 -5.59
N GLY A 219 0.31 13.81 -4.99
CA GLY A 219 -1.02 13.22 -4.86
C GLY A 219 -1.66 12.90 -6.21
N LEU A 220 -1.66 13.88 -7.11
CA LEU A 220 -2.31 13.75 -8.41
C LEU A 220 -1.51 12.91 -9.40
N PHE A 221 -0.20 13.07 -9.49
CA PHE A 221 0.61 12.49 -10.57
C PHE A 221 1.45 11.28 -10.20
N PHE A 222 1.53 10.94 -8.90
CA PHE A 222 2.17 9.71 -8.45
C PHE A 222 1.18 8.80 -7.71
N TRP A 223 0.59 9.26 -6.60
CA TRP A 223 -0.25 8.39 -5.79
C TRP A 223 -1.55 7.98 -6.48
N LEU A 224 -2.15 8.86 -7.31
CA LEU A 224 -3.36 8.53 -8.03
C LEU A 224 -3.16 7.38 -9.03
N PRO A 225 -2.25 7.45 -10.02
CA PRO A 225 -2.02 6.33 -10.93
C PRO A 225 -1.47 5.09 -10.20
N PHE A 226 -0.69 5.27 -9.14
CA PHE A 226 -0.15 4.18 -8.32
C PHE A 226 -1.25 3.36 -7.64
N TRP A 227 -2.18 4.00 -6.92
CA TRP A 227 -3.30 3.31 -6.29
C TRP A 227 -4.26 2.70 -7.32
N SER A 228 -4.36 3.29 -8.50
CA SER A 228 -5.17 2.75 -9.59
C SER A 228 -4.66 1.39 -10.06
N PHE A 229 -3.35 1.14 -10.04
CA PHE A 229 -2.80 -0.20 -10.29
C PHE A 229 -3.40 -1.24 -9.35
N PHE A 230 -3.32 -1.02 -8.05
CA PHE A 230 -3.82 -1.96 -7.06
C PHE A 230 -5.34 -2.12 -7.07
N ASN A 231 -6.07 -1.09 -7.49
CA ASN A 231 -7.52 -1.16 -7.63
C ASN A 231 -7.98 -2.00 -8.83
N ILE A 232 -7.19 -2.05 -9.91
CA ILE A 232 -7.63 -2.55 -11.22
C ILE A 232 -6.91 -3.85 -11.62
N CYS A 233 -5.61 -4.00 -11.31
CA CYS A 233 -4.77 -5.03 -11.93
C CYS A 233 -5.27 -6.46 -11.65
N ALA A 234 -5.74 -6.73 -10.44
CA ALA A 234 -6.26 -8.05 -10.09
C ALA A 234 -7.52 -8.40 -10.90
N ALA A 235 -8.44 -7.43 -11.06
CA ALA A 235 -9.63 -7.58 -11.89
C ALA A 235 -9.25 -7.79 -13.36
N TYR A 236 -8.37 -6.93 -13.90
CA TYR A 236 -7.91 -7.02 -15.27
C TYR A 236 -7.34 -8.41 -15.60
N VAL A 237 -6.53 -8.99 -14.69
CA VAL A 237 -5.98 -10.35 -14.88
C VAL A 237 -7.06 -11.42 -14.82
N ASN A 238 -7.99 -11.35 -13.85
CA ASN A 238 -8.98 -12.39 -13.66
C ASN A 238 -10.08 -12.39 -14.75
N ASP A 239 -10.46 -11.20 -15.23
CA ASP A 239 -11.64 -11.03 -16.06
C ASP A 239 -11.31 -11.02 -17.57
N HIS A 240 -10.06 -10.66 -17.93
CA HIS A 240 -9.66 -10.47 -19.35
C HIS A 240 -8.57 -11.42 -19.85
N PHE A 241 -8.03 -12.31 -18.98
CA PHE A 241 -7.07 -13.32 -19.40
C PHE A 241 -7.63 -14.73 -19.23
N ASP A 242 -7.24 -15.64 -20.13
CA ASP A 242 -7.42 -17.07 -19.90
C ASP A 242 -6.51 -17.53 -18.75
N THR A 243 -7.06 -17.56 -17.53
CA THR A 243 -6.33 -17.87 -16.31
C THR A 243 -5.90 -19.32 -16.21
N VAL A 244 -6.52 -20.26 -16.97
CA VAL A 244 -6.10 -21.66 -17.09
C VAL A 244 -4.86 -21.76 -17.98
N LYS A 245 -4.91 -21.15 -19.17
CA LYS A 245 -3.76 -21.08 -20.08
C LYS A 245 -2.59 -20.35 -19.39
N PHE A 246 -2.88 -19.32 -18.62
CA PHE A 246 -1.88 -18.61 -17.84
C PHE A 246 -1.19 -19.52 -16.80
N TYR A 247 -1.96 -20.36 -16.10
CA TYR A 247 -1.39 -21.37 -15.20
C TYR A 247 -0.40 -22.27 -15.92
N HIS A 248 -0.78 -22.84 -17.07
CA HIS A 248 0.08 -23.72 -17.86
C HIS A 248 1.32 -23.00 -18.42
N ASN A 249 1.22 -21.72 -18.76
CA ASN A 249 2.40 -20.94 -19.16
C ASN A 249 3.41 -20.81 -18.01
N ILE A 250 2.94 -20.52 -16.77
CA ILE A 250 3.82 -20.44 -15.60
C ILE A 250 4.38 -21.83 -15.26
N GLU A 251 3.53 -22.85 -15.29
CA GLU A 251 3.93 -24.23 -15.00
C GLU A 251 5.02 -24.75 -15.93
N SER A 252 4.94 -24.44 -17.22
CA SER A 252 5.94 -24.86 -18.22
C SER A 252 7.32 -24.21 -18.02
N VAL A 253 7.39 -23.01 -17.42
CA VAL A 253 8.64 -22.26 -17.22
C VAL A 253 9.20 -22.47 -15.80
N PHE A 254 8.35 -22.40 -14.77
CA PHE A 254 8.77 -22.38 -13.37
C PHE A 254 8.36 -23.64 -12.58
N GLY A 255 7.69 -24.59 -13.23
CA GLY A 255 7.20 -25.82 -12.62
C GLY A 255 5.88 -25.65 -11.86
N SER A 256 5.22 -26.80 -11.60
CA SER A 256 3.88 -26.86 -10.99
C SER A 256 3.85 -26.29 -9.55
N GLY A 257 4.95 -26.44 -8.80
CA GLY A 257 5.04 -25.90 -7.44
C GLY A 257 4.87 -24.39 -7.39
N PHE A 258 5.61 -23.67 -8.21
CA PHE A 258 5.52 -22.21 -8.29
C PHE A 258 4.18 -21.74 -8.89
N ALA A 259 3.71 -22.39 -9.95
CA ALA A 259 2.44 -22.07 -10.59
C ALA A 259 1.27 -22.18 -9.58
N ARG A 260 1.26 -23.22 -8.73
CA ARG A 260 0.23 -23.41 -7.67
C ARG A 260 0.27 -22.34 -6.58
N ILE A 261 1.43 -21.73 -6.29
CA ILE A 261 1.51 -20.62 -5.33
C ILE A 261 0.66 -19.44 -5.81
N LEU A 262 0.78 -19.09 -7.10
CA LEU A 262 0.08 -17.96 -7.71
C LEU A 262 -1.36 -18.28 -8.14
N SER A 263 -1.84 -19.50 -7.93
CA SER A 263 -3.10 -20.01 -8.47
C SER A 263 -4.05 -20.50 -7.40
N ARG A 264 -5.31 -20.63 -7.78
CA ARG A 264 -6.38 -21.26 -6.98
C ARG A 264 -6.90 -22.48 -7.72
N ASN A 265 -7.38 -23.48 -7.00
CA ASN A 265 -8.05 -24.64 -7.57
C ASN A 265 -9.57 -24.41 -7.49
N GLU A 266 -10.24 -24.49 -8.63
CA GLU A 266 -11.70 -24.42 -8.73
C GLU A 266 -12.18 -25.72 -9.41
N ASN A 267 -12.84 -26.58 -8.64
CA ASN A 267 -13.40 -27.84 -9.13
C ASN A 267 -12.36 -28.73 -9.88
N GLY A 268 -11.13 -28.80 -9.36
CA GLY A 268 -10.05 -29.60 -9.96
C GLY A 268 -9.24 -28.87 -11.04
N ILE A 269 -9.66 -27.68 -11.47
CA ILE A 269 -8.98 -26.87 -12.48
C ILE A 269 -8.14 -25.78 -11.81
N TRP A 270 -6.85 -25.74 -12.15
CA TRP A 270 -5.94 -24.69 -11.68
C TRP A 270 -6.08 -23.44 -12.54
N LYS A 271 -6.34 -22.31 -11.87
CA LYS A 271 -6.47 -20.97 -12.49
C LYS A 271 -5.54 -20.00 -11.79
N VAL A 272 -4.83 -19.16 -12.55
CA VAL A 272 -4.04 -18.08 -11.95
C VAL A 272 -4.97 -17.15 -11.17
N ASN A 273 -4.48 -16.70 -10.03
CA ASN A 273 -5.17 -15.80 -9.16
C ASN A 273 -4.65 -14.36 -9.38
N GLY A 274 -5.45 -13.51 -9.96
CA GLY A 274 -5.07 -12.13 -10.27
C GLY A 274 -4.55 -11.35 -9.05
N GLU A 275 -5.12 -11.58 -7.88
CA GLU A 275 -4.67 -10.97 -6.62
C GLU A 275 -3.25 -11.38 -6.23
N SER A 276 -2.85 -12.61 -6.58
CA SER A 276 -1.49 -13.10 -6.32
C SER A 276 -0.48 -12.48 -7.29
N VAL A 277 -0.87 -12.31 -8.55
CA VAL A 277 -0.01 -11.78 -9.61
C VAL A 277 0.10 -10.25 -9.53
N ALA A 278 -1.01 -9.55 -9.30
CA ALA A 278 -1.05 -8.09 -9.15
C ALA A 278 -0.35 -7.58 -7.88
N ASN A 279 0.00 -8.48 -6.96
CA ASN A 279 0.71 -8.12 -5.75
C ASN A 279 2.20 -7.92 -6.03
N THR A 280 2.68 -6.68 -6.10
CA THR A 280 4.10 -6.36 -6.32
C THR A 280 5.01 -6.77 -5.16
N GLY A 281 4.47 -7.07 -3.99
CA GLY A 281 5.22 -7.36 -2.77
C GLY A 281 6.26 -8.48 -2.91
N TRP A 282 5.96 -9.56 -3.65
CA TRP A 282 6.91 -10.65 -3.87
C TRP A 282 8.11 -10.24 -4.74
N ILE A 283 7.90 -9.32 -5.70
CA ILE A 283 8.98 -8.75 -6.52
C ILE A 283 9.84 -7.84 -5.66
N ILE A 284 9.19 -6.99 -4.85
CA ILE A 284 9.87 -6.07 -3.93
C ILE A 284 10.75 -6.83 -2.92
N LEU A 285 10.24 -7.92 -2.33
CA LEU A 285 11.03 -8.76 -1.42
C LEU A 285 12.32 -9.29 -2.06
N CYS A 286 12.28 -9.65 -3.33
CA CYS A 286 13.44 -10.19 -4.04
C CYS A 286 14.43 -9.10 -4.48
N PHE A 287 13.95 -7.94 -4.92
CA PHE A 287 14.78 -6.99 -5.69
C PHE A 287 14.99 -5.62 -5.03
N GLN A 288 14.25 -5.25 -3.97
CA GLN A 288 14.33 -3.91 -3.37
C GLN A 288 15.74 -3.51 -2.96
N VAL A 289 16.48 -4.42 -2.31
CA VAL A 289 17.86 -4.11 -1.84
C VAL A 289 18.78 -3.83 -3.01
N LEU A 290 18.66 -4.61 -4.09
CA LEU A 290 19.47 -4.42 -5.30
C LEU A 290 19.17 -3.07 -5.97
N ILE A 291 17.88 -2.78 -6.18
CA ILE A 291 17.44 -1.52 -6.79
C ILE A 291 17.84 -0.32 -5.93
N SER A 292 17.66 -0.38 -4.61
CA SER A 292 18.07 0.70 -3.71
C SER A 292 19.55 1.00 -3.80
N ARG A 293 20.42 -0.02 -3.87
CA ARG A 293 21.87 0.16 -4.01
C ARG A 293 22.28 0.84 -5.33
N ILE A 294 21.58 0.51 -6.43
CA ILE A 294 21.84 1.10 -7.75
C ILE A 294 21.54 2.61 -7.74
N PHE A 295 20.48 3.02 -7.03
CA PHE A 295 20.01 4.39 -7.02
C PHE A 295 20.47 5.22 -5.81
N GLU A 296 21.14 4.61 -4.81
CA GLU A 296 21.59 5.25 -3.57
C GLU A 296 22.39 6.56 -3.79
N LYS A 297 23.30 6.57 -4.77
CA LYS A 297 24.17 7.71 -5.06
C LYS A 297 23.56 8.73 -6.05
N ARG A 298 22.34 8.52 -6.51
CA ARG A 298 21.68 9.41 -7.47
C ARG A 298 20.81 10.41 -6.74
N LYS A 299 20.63 11.60 -7.34
CA LYS A 299 19.72 12.62 -6.80
C LYS A 299 18.28 12.06 -6.67
N ALA A 300 17.61 12.36 -5.56
CA ALA A 300 16.29 11.81 -5.24
C ALA A 300 15.26 12.15 -6.33
N ILE A 301 15.13 13.41 -6.73
CA ILE A 301 14.19 13.86 -7.76
C ILE A 301 14.48 13.23 -9.12
N SER A 302 15.74 13.16 -9.55
CA SER A 302 16.11 12.53 -10.83
C SER A 302 15.78 11.03 -10.83
N SER A 303 16.02 10.34 -9.72
CA SER A 303 15.65 8.93 -9.55
C SER A 303 14.13 8.75 -9.59
N PHE A 304 13.40 9.65 -8.93
CA PHE A 304 11.94 9.64 -8.92
C PHE A 304 11.36 9.82 -10.34
N ILE A 305 11.82 10.82 -11.10
CA ILE A 305 11.41 11.04 -12.50
C ILE A 305 11.70 9.80 -13.37
N PHE A 306 12.89 9.21 -13.23
CA PHE A 306 13.25 7.99 -13.95
C PHE A 306 12.35 6.81 -13.57
N GLY A 307 12.05 6.64 -12.28
CA GLY A 307 11.16 5.60 -11.79
C GLY A 307 9.72 5.73 -12.32
N LEU A 308 9.20 6.97 -12.49
CA LEU A 308 7.92 7.21 -13.14
C LEU A 308 7.92 6.74 -14.60
N LEU A 309 9.01 6.99 -15.33
CA LEU A 309 9.15 6.52 -16.71
C LEU A 309 9.17 4.99 -16.79
N VAL A 310 9.89 4.32 -15.87
CA VAL A 310 9.92 2.86 -15.78
C VAL A 310 8.54 2.31 -15.44
N ALA A 311 7.83 2.91 -14.49
CA ALA A 311 6.46 2.50 -14.14
C ALA A 311 5.48 2.70 -15.32
N ALA A 312 5.61 3.79 -16.08
CA ALA A 312 4.82 4.03 -17.28
C ALA A 312 5.07 2.97 -18.38
N ALA A 313 6.32 2.56 -18.57
CA ALA A 313 6.66 1.44 -19.46
C ALA A 313 6.05 0.13 -18.96
N GLY A 314 6.01 -0.11 -17.63
CA GLY A 314 5.31 -1.23 -17.02
C GLY A 314 3.83 -1.23 -17.37
N TYR A 315 3.15 -0.10 -17.26
CA TYR A 315 1.75 0.04 -17.67
C TYR A 315 1.52 -0.25 -19.16
N ALA A 316 2.37 0.28 -20.04
CA ALA A 316 2.28 0.01 -21.46
C ALA A 316 2.42 -1.49 -21.77
N LEU A 317 3.34 -2.20 -21.08
CA LEU A 317 3.51 -3.64 -21.21
C LEU A 317 2.31 -4.42 -20.66
N ILE A 318 1.69 -4.00 -19.55
CA ILE A 318 0.48 -4.64 -19.01
C ILE A 318 -0.66 -4.48 -20.02
N GLY A 319 -0.88 -3.30 -20.58
CA GLY A 319 -1.91 -3.09 -21.60
C GLY A 319 -1.67 -3.93 -22.85
N TYR A 320 -0.43 -3.99 -23.32
CA TYR A 320 -0.10 -4.75 -24.54
C TYR A 320 -0.17 -6.27 -24.34
N SER A 321 -0.02 -6.74 -23.11
CA SER A 321 0.03 -8.19 -22.79
C SER A 321 -1.23 -8.97 -23.17
N ILE A 322 -2.39 -8.31 -23.25
CA ILE A 322 -3.66 -8.96 -23.65
C ILE A 322 -3.60 -9.52 -25.10
N HIS A 323 -2.75 -8.92 -25.93
CA HIS A 323 -2.53 -9.35 -27.32
C HIS A 323 -1.45 -10.43 -27.47
N LEU A 324 -0.84 -10.86 -26.38
CA LEU A 324 0.26 -11.81 -26.32
C LEU A 324 -0.13 -13.07 -25.51
N LEU A 325 0.89 -13.75 -24.97
CA LEU A 325 0.67 -14.84 -24.02
C LEU A 325 0.22 -14.25 -22.66
N PRO A 326 -0.78 -14.85 -21.97
CA PRO A 326 -1.26 -14.37 -20.67
C PRO A 326 -0.15 -14.12 -19.66
N ALA A 327 0.89 -14.96 -19.62
CA ALA A 327 2.02 -14.80 -18.70
C ALA A 327 2.85 -13.51 -18.93
N MET A 328 2.73 -12.86 -20.09
CA MET A 328 3.46 -11.62 -20.38
C MET A 328 3.01 -10.44 -19.51
N VAL A 329 1.82 -10.51 -18.92
CA VAL A 329 1.37 -9.51 -17.95
C VAL A 329 2.31 -9.45 -16.74
N ILE A 330 2.94 -10.56 -16.33
CA ILE A 330 3.92 -10.59 -15.24
C ILE A 330 5.13 -9.70 -15.57
N ALA A 331 5.59 -9.71 -16.83
CA ALA A 331 6.70 -8.86 -17.24
C ALA A 331 6.35 -7.36 -17.08
N GLY A 332 5.14 -6.97 -17.47
CA GLY A 332 4.64 -5.60 -17.28
C GLY A 332 4.54 -5.23 -15.79
N ILE A 333 3.99 -6.12 -14.95
CA ILE A 333 3.91 -5.94 -13.49
C ILE A 333 5.31 -5.87 -12.88
N PHE A 334 6.26 -6.68 -13.35
CA PHE A 334 7.65 -6.62 -12.90
C PHE A 334 8.29 -5.26 -13.19
N VAL A 335 8.14 -4.75 -14.42
CA VAL A 335 8.67 -3.42 -14.81
C VAL A 335 7.99 -2.32 -13.99
N PHE A 336 6.67 -2.38 -13.76
CA PHE A 336 5.98 -1.45 -12.89
C PHE A 336 6.53 -1.50 -11.46
N ALA A 337 6.73 -2.70 -10.89
CA ALA A 337 7.29 -2.89 -9.55
C ALA A 337 8.73 -2.34 -9.44
N VAL A 338 9.55 -2.44 -10.49
CA VAL A 338 10.87 -1.80 -10.53
C VAL A 338 10.73 -0.27 -10.46
N GLY A 339 9.80 0.31 -11.21
CA GLY A 339 9.46 1.74 -11.12
C GLY A 339 9.03 2.14 -9.70
N GLU A 340 8.18 1.33 -9.05
CA GLU A 340 7.75 1.50 -7.65
C GLU A 340 8.95 1.48 -6.70
N MET A 341 9.82 0.49 -6.81
CA MET A 341 11.02 0.35 -5.97
C MET A 341 12.00 1.52 -6.10
N ILE A 342 12.02 2.19 -7.25
CA ILE A 342 12.81 3.39 -7.47
C ILE A 342 12.12 4.63 -6.88
N THR A 343 10.81 4.79 -7.09
CA THR A 343 10.07 6.01 -6.75
C THR A 343 9.74 6.11 -5.26
N SER A 344 9.07 5.08 -4.71
CA SER A 344 8.45 5.18 -3.38
C SER A 344 9.44 5.43 -2.24
N PRO A 345 10.59 4.74 -2.13
CA PRO A 345 11.55 5.04 -1.07
C PRO A 345 12.21 6.41 -1.25
N ARG A 346 12.52 6.80 -2.49
CA ARG A 346 13.23 8.05 -2.77
C ARG A 346 12.41 9.29 -2.49
N ILE A 347 11.10 9.26 -2.73
CA ILE A 347 10.25 10.41 -2.41
C ILE A 347 10.05 10.56 -0.90
N GLN A 348 9.94 9.46 -0.17
CA GLN A 348 9.85 9.49 1.29
C GLN A 348 11.14 10.00 1.93
N GLU A 349 12.28 9.54 1.44
CA GLU A 349 13.59 10.02 1.81
C GLU A 349 13.70 11.53 1.54
N TYR A 350 13.38 11.99 0.34
CA TYR A 350 13.44 13.39 -0.05
C TYR A 350 12.59 14.29 0.84
N ILE A 351 11.34 13.91 1.13
CA ILE A 351 10.45 14.67 2.03
C ILE A 351 11.05 14.75 3.44
N THR A 352 11.73 13.71 3.89
CA THR A 352 12.38 13.69 5.21
C THR A 352 13.60 14.63 5.26
N TRP A 353 14.37 14.69 4.18
CA TRP A 353 15.62 15.49 4.13
C TRP A 353 15.38 16.98 3.86
N ILE A 354 14.29 17.36 3.20
CA ILE A 354 13.93 18.78 3.01
C ILE A 354 13.31 19.41 4.24
N ALA A 355 12.88 18.61 5.21
CA ALA A 355 12.29 19.09 6.44
C ALA A 355 13.37 19.55 7.44
N PRO A 356 13.12 20.66 8.20
CA PRO A 356 13.91 20.94 9.39
C PRO A 356 13.89 19.74 10.35
N LYS A 357 15.01 19.44 11.00
CA LYS A 357 15.16 18.26 11.89
C LYS A 357 14.02 18.11 12.90
N GLU A 358 13.63 19.22 13.50
CA GLU A 358 12.56 19.28 14.50
C GLU A 358 11.17 19.04 13.89
N LYS A 359 11.02 19.23 12.58
CA LYS A 359 9.75 19.13 11.84
C LYS A 359 9.66 17.94 10.91
N ALA A 360 10.66 17.05 10.85
CA ALA A 360 10.68 15.91 9.95
C ALA A 360 9.42 15.03 10.09
N GLY A 361 8.95 14.80 11.29
CA GLY A 361 7.70 14.07 11.56
C GLY A 361 6.45 14.77 11.01
N LEU A 362 6.41 16.11 11.05
CA LEU A 362 5.29 16.90 10.51
C LEU A 362 5.23 16.80 8.97
N TYR A 363 6.40 16.91 8.30
CA TYR A 363 6.49 16.79 6.85
C TYR A 363 6.11 15.39 6.38
N MET A 364 6.54 14.35 7.12
CA MET A 364 6.11 12.97 6.84
C MET A 364 4.59 12.77 7.08
N GLY A 365 4.04 13.39 8.13
CA GLY A 365 2.59 13.42 8.35
C GLY A 365 1.85 14.08 7.18
N SER A 366 2.38 15.20 6.66
CA SER A 366 1.81 15.89 5.51
C SER A 366 1.88 15.06 4.22
N ASN A 367 2.87 14.17 4.06
CA ASN A 367 2.93 13.25 2.91
C ASN A 367 1.74 12.28 2.88
N PHE A 368 1.18 11.90 4.02
CA PHE A 368 -0.05 11.11 4.04
C PHE A 368 -1.23 11.85 3.41
N LEU A 369 -1.27 13.18 3.47
CA LEU A 369 -2.30 13.98 2.78
C LEU A 369 -2.17 13.87 1.26
N ALA A 370 -0.94 13.86 0.72
CA ALA A 370 -0.73 13.60 -0.71
C ALA A 370 -1.23 12.21 -1.10
N THR A 371 -0.91 11.20 -0.30
CA THR A 371 -1.41 9.83 -0.51
C THR A 371 -2.93 9.77 -0.44
N CYS A 372 -3.58 10.49 0.50
CA CYS A 372 -5.03 10.58 0.60
C CYS A 372 -5.68 11.11 -0.69
N ILE A 373 -5.13 12.18 -1.27
CA ILE A 373 -5.67 12.78 -2.50
C ILE A 373 -5.63 11.76 -3.64
N GLY A 374 -4.47 11.14 -3.86
CA GLY A 374 -4.31 10.14 -4.92
C GLY A 374 -5.20 8.92 -4.70
N ALA A 375 -5.23 8.41 -3.49
CA ALA A 375 -6.01 7.24 -3.12
C ALA A 375 -7.53 7.47 -3.27
N LEU A 376 -8.03 8.63 -2.81
CA LEU A 376 -9.43 9.03 -2.98
C LEU A 376 -9.81 9.10 -4.47
N LEU A 377 -8.98 9.75 -5.26
CA LEU A 377 -9.29 9.96 -6.67
C LEU A 377 -9.13 8.68 -7.50
N SER A 378 -8.27 7.72 -7.12
CA SER A 378 -7.97 6.53 -7.92
C SER A 378 -9.22 5.68 -8.22
N GLY A 379 -10.05 5.41 -7.22
CA GLY A 379 -11.28 4.64 -7.38
C GLY A 379 -12.37 5.45 -8.09
N ILE A 380 -12.55 6.72 -7.74
CA ILE A 380 -13.58 7.58 -8.34
C ILE A 380 -13.32 7.83 -9.83
N THR A 381 -12.05 7.93 -10.23
CA THR A 381 -11.68 8.21 -11.63
C THR A 381 -11.38 6.92 -12.40
N TYR A 382 -10.26 6.27 -12.10
CA TYR A 382 -9.73 5.21 -12.94
C TYR A 382 -10.44 3.87 -12.80
N THR A 383 -10.96 3.52 -11.62
CA THR A 383 -11.77 2.29 -11.51
C THR A 383 -13.08 2.42 -12.28
N ARG A 384 -13.70 3.61 -12.29
CA ARG A 384 -14.89 3.87 -13.10
C ARG A 384 -14.57 3.88 -14.59
N LEU A 385 -13.47 4.54 -14.99
CA LEU A 385 -13.03 4.59 -16.37
C LEU A 385 -12.69 3.20 -16.90
N PHE A 386 -12.08 2.33 -16.06
CA PHE A 386 -11.86 0.93 -16.39
C PHE A 386 -13.16 0.21 -16.73
N GLY A 387 -14.21 0.37 -15.92
CA GLY A 387 -15.53 -0.18 -16.22
C GLY A 387 -16.12 0.32 -17.55
N VAL A 388 -15.86 1.58 -17.94
CA VAL A 388 -16.27 2.09 -19.26
C VAL A 388 -15.51 1.36 -20.38
N PHE A 389 -14.22 1.14 -20.24
CA PHE A 389 -13.44 0.40 -21.24
C PHE A 389 -13.80 -1.07 -21.30
N GLU A 390 -14.11 -1.71 -20.16
CA GLU A 390 -14.63 -3.09 -20.14
C GLU A 390 -15.93 -3.21 -20.96
N ASN A 391 -16.88 -2.28 -20.76
CA ASN A 391 -18.15 -2.26 -21.51
C ASN A 391 -17.97 -2.02 -23.01
N ASN A 392 -16.87 -1.38 -23.42
CA ASN A 392 -16.51 -1.14 -24.82
C ASN A 392 -15.59 -2.23 -25.41
N ASN A 393 -15.31 -3.32 -24.68
CA ASN A 393 -14.37 -4.38 -25.06
C ASN A 393 -12.94 -3.89 -25.35
N THR A 394 -12.49 -2.87 -24.63
CA THR A 394 -11.15 -2.27 -24.76
C THR A 394 -10.49 -2.08 -23.37
N PRO A 395 -10.49 -3.10 -22.50
CA PRO A 395 -10.03 -2.95 -21.12
C PRO A 395 -8.56 -2.56 -21.00
N GLU A 396 -7.74 -2.85 -22.00
CA GLU A 396 -6.32 -2.53 -22.04
C GLU A 396 -6.02 -1.03 -22.09
N TYR A 397 -6.95 -0.20 -22.57
CA TYR A 397 -6.73 1.24 -22.73
C TYR A 397 -6.53 1.97 -21.40
N ILE A 398 -7.05 1.43 -20.31
CA ILE A 398 -6.80 1.98 -18.98
C ILE A 398 -5.30 2.08 -18.68
N TRP A 399 -4.53 1.06 -19.08
CA TRP A 399 -3.09 1.00 -18.82
C TRP A 399 -2.31 2.02 -19.62
N TYR A 400 -2.70 2.27 -20.87
CA TYR A 400 -2.08 3.32 -21.68
C TYR A 400 -2.36 4.71 -21.15
N ILE A 401 -3.59 4.94 -20.64
CA ILE A 401 -3.95 6.22 -20.01
C ILE A 401 -3.18 6.41 -18.69
N LEU A 402 -3.07 5.37 -17.86
CA LEU A 402 -2.28 5.44 -16.63
C LEU A 402 -0.79 5.65 -16.93
N GLY A 403 -0.26 5.02 -17.96
CA GLY A 403 1.11 5.27 -18.44
C GLY A 403 1.32 6.71 -18.91
N ALA A 404 0.41 7.23 -19.72
CA ALA A 404 0.44 8.63 -20.16
C ALA A 404 0.33 9.61 -18.97
N HIS A 405 -0.48 9.28 -17.96
CA HIS A 405 -0.59 10.08 -16.74
C HIS A 405 0.73 10.14 -15.97
N LEU A 406 1.46 9.02 -15.84
CA LEU A 406 2.80 9.02 -15.20
C LEU A 406 3.81 9.85 -16.00
N ILE A 407 3.77 9.78 -17.33
CA ILE A 407 4.63 10.61 -18.20
C ILE A 407 4.30 12.10 -18.02
N LEU A 408 3.01 12.45 -17.95
CA LEU A 408 2.60 13.82 -17.63
C LEU A 408 3.11 14.25 -16.25
N GLY A 409 3.02 13.36 -15.24
CA GLY A 409 3.56 13.60 -13.91
C GLY A 409 5.07 13.86 -13.92
N MET A 410 5.81 13.09 -14.70
CA MET A 410 7.25 13.30 -14.92
C MET A 410 7.52 14.70 -15.46
N LEU A 411 6.76 15.15 -16.47
CA LEU A 411 6.88 16.49 -17.05
C LEU A 411 6.51 17.59 -16.05
N VAL A 412 5.43 17.41 -15.30
CA VAL A 412 4.98 18.37 -14.28
C VAL A 412 6.03 18.54 -13.19
N ILE A 413 6.63 17.44 -12.68
CA ILE A 413 7.68 17.49 -11.66
C ILE A 413 8.95 18.14 -12.24
N TYR A 414 9.31 17.83 -13.48
CA TYR A 414 10.45 18.46 -14.14
C TYR A 414 10.25 19.98 -14.28
N ILE A 415 9.07 20.43 -14.71
CA ILE A 415 8.72 21.85 -14.83
C ILE A 415 8.71 22.52 -13.45
N PHE A 416 8.12 21.88 -12.44
CA PHE A 416 8.12 22.35 -11.05
C PHE A 416 9.54 22.63 -10.56
N THR A 417 10.46 21.68 -10.76
CA THR A 417 11.84 21.84 -10.30
C THR A 417 12.61 22.90 -11.09
N ARG A 418 12.26 23.13 -12.36
CA ARG A 418 12.87 24.17 -13.19
C ARG A 418 12.39 25.58 -12.82
N ILE A 419 11.12 25.75 -12.49
CA ILE A 419 10.53 27.06 -12.18
C ILE A 419 10.76 27.45 -10.73
N LEU A 420 10.47 26.53 -9.79
CA LEU A 420 10.52 26.79 -8.35
C LEU A 420 11.83 26.32 -7.70
N GLY A 421 12.68 25.61 -8.45
CA GLY A 421 13.90 24.99 -7.95
C GLY A 421 13.62 23.74 -7.09
N GLU A 422 14.64 22.95 -6.85
CA GLU A 422 14.58 21.86 -5.87
C GLU A 422 14.52 22.44 -4.43
N PHE A 423 14.00 21.67 -3.50
CA PHE A 423 14.15 22.02 -2.09
C PHE A 423 15.61 21.77 -1.67
N LYS A 424 16.14 22.61 -0.79
CA LYS A 424 17.45 22.37 -0.21
C LYS A 424 17.34 21.25 0.80
N GLU A 425 18.09 20.17 0.57
CA GLU A 425 18.27 19.13 1.57
C GLU A 425 19.06 19.70 2.75
N GLN A 426 18.60 19.40 3.97
CA GLN A 426 19.27 19.86 5.18
C GLN A 426 20.39 18.86 5.51
N GLU A 427 21.63 19.32 5.54
CA GLU A 427 22.75 18.52 6.04
C GLU A 427 22.54 18.19 7.51
N ILE A 428 22.69 16.90 7.85
CA ILE A 428 22.51 16.37 9.22
C ILE A 428 23.79 16.58 10.02
#